data_fe9aea95756e9d322b118b51213ac387
#
_entry.id   fe9aea95756e9d322b118b51213ac387
#
_cell.length_a   1.000
_cell.length_b   1.000
_cell.length_c   1.000
_cell.angle_alpha   90.00
_cell.angle_beta   90.00
_cell.angle_gamma   90.00
#
_symmetry.space_group_name_H-M   'P 1'
#
loop_
_entity.id
_entity.type
_entity.pdbx_description
1 polymer ?
#
loop_
_entity_poly.entity_id
_entity_poly.type
_entity_poly.pdbx_seq_one_letter_code
_entity_poly.pdbx_strand_id
1 'polypeptide(L)'
;MSQNNYKLRKGTIQWDFDQSRNKIQFFGGGFANGKTTALVIKALKLCVEYPGSNGLLGRSTYPKLNDTLRKVFFLWCPPDWIKKMPTQDDNTCYLKNGTIINFRYISQRGKQNVDGSTTSNLLSATYDWIGIDQIEDPEIVHKDLIDLMGRLRGQTPYRPEGREDESMPDSGPRWLMLTSNPTSNWVYREMIKPLQVYKRSGRKMDQLLCNPMTGVPIIDLIEGSTYTNKENLTDDFIRTLEASYRGQMRARFLEGKWAAYEGLVYQDYEEEKNLLTRQQAMDHLWRLQREHYRVQAIEGYDFGISSPSCYLFGFVDDWGRVIVLDGFYERNLHYTKQPDLVRKIRAKYAHLINVEESIRADPSIFKQKVIEKHVDTGTPIAQLLATAGMECRPATNDIITGVAKVAAYLAEQPTHEHIVTGKSPAPLLYFVDDLDFITDEITNYYWDRTSTGEHIDRPIDRDDHAMDAVKYMLSHQPEPAEIEIPRSKQVPKYMFWYEMDDDGRNSRRARF
;
A
#
# COMPACT_ATOMS: atom_id res chain seq x y z
N MET A 1 31.51 29.23 -20.74
CA MET A 1 30.79 28.10 -20.16
C MET A 1 29.45 28.01 -20.87
N SER A 2 29.13 26.88 -21.52
CA SER A 2 27.86 26.74 -22.24
C SER A 2 26.71 26.85 -21.23
N GLN A 3 25.78 27.77 -21.49
CA GLN A 3 24.54 27.82 -20.74
C GLN A 3 23.84 26.46 -20.91
N ASN A 4 23.69 25.71 -19.82
CA ASN A 4 22.94 24.44 -19.82
C ASN A 4 21.46 24.80 -20.02
N ASN A 5 20.97 24.70 -21.25
CA ASN A 5 19.55 24.87 -21.54
C ASN A 5 18.79 23.57 -21.26
N TYR A 6 18.13 23.49 -20.11
CA TYR A 6 17.20 22.39 -19.81
C TYR A 6 15.93 22.57 -20.64
N LYS A 7 15.62 21.57 -21.47
CA LYS A 7 14.37 21.55 -22.26
C LYS A 7 13.44 20.49 -21.74
N LEU A 8 12.36 20.93 -21.08
CA LEU A 8 11.23 20.04 -20.79
C LEU A 8 10.56 19.62 -22.10
N ARG A 9 10.49 18.33 -22.35
CA ARG A 9 9.85 17.78 -23.55
C ARG A 9 8.42 17.37 -23.20
N LYS A 10 7.45 17.87 -23.94
CA LYS A 10 6.04 17.48 -23.81
C LYS A 10 5.89 15.97 -24.00
N GLY A 11 5.10 15.31 -23.12
CA GLY A 11 4.89 13.87 -23.12
C GLY A 11 5.94 13.06 -22.35
N THR A 12 6.83 13.74 -21.60
CA THR A 12 7.70 13.06 -20.63
C THR A 12 7.15 13.19 -19.21
N ILE A 13 7.53 12.27 -18.34
CA ILE A 13 7.12 12.31 -16.91
C ILE A 13 7.63 13.57 -16.20
N GLN A 14 8.79 14.11 -16.60
CA GLN A 14 9.32 15.37 -16.08
C GLN A 14 8.43 16.55 -16.51
N TRP A 15 7.86 16.50 -17.70
CA TRP A 15 6.86 17.46 -18.16
C TRP A 15 5.59 17.36 -17.34
N ASP A 16 5.08 16.15 -17.13
CA ASP A 16 3.86 15.93 -16.34
C ASP A 16 4.03 16.42 -14.90
N PHE A 17 5.21 16.21 -14.30
CA PHE A 17 5.54 16.78 -13.00
C PHE A 17 5.55 18.31 -13.02
N ASP A 18 6.15 18.94 -14.05
CA ASP A 18 6.15 20.39 -14.19
C ASP A 18 4.73 20.96 -14.35
N GLN A 19 3.86 20.25 -15.07
CA GLN A 19 2.46 20.67 -15.31
C GLN A 19 1.52 20.42 -14.14
N SER A 20 1.90 19.63 -13.16
CA SER A 20 1.09 19.40 -11.96
C SER A 20 0.85 20.72 -11.21
N ARG A 21 -0.42 20.98 -10.85
CA ARG A 21 -0.88 22.18 -10.13
C ARG A 21 -1.55 21.82 -8.81
N ASN A 22 -1.55 20.54 -8.44
CA ASN A 22 -2.15 20.12 -7.18
C ASN A 22 -1.30 20.56 -5.97
N LYS A 23 -1.89 20.59 -4.80
CA LYS A 23 -1.24 21.03 -3.57
C LYS A 23 0.00 20.19 -3.23
N ILE A 24 -0.10 18.86 -3.42
CA ILE A 24 1.02 17.91 -3.28
C ILE A 24 1.33 17.37 -4.67
N GLN A 25 2.58 17.47 -5.08
CA GLN A 25 3.06 17.02 -6.36
C GLN A 25 4.16 16.01 -6.12
N PHE A 26 3.83 14.74 -6.36
CA PHE A 26 4.69 13.62 -5.99
C PHE A 26 5.27 12.96 -7.24
N PHE A 27 6.59 12.99 -7.38
CA PHE A 27 7.32 12.30 -8.44
C PHE A 27 8.00 11.05 -7.89
N GLY A 28 7.38 9.91 -8.09
CA GLY A 28 7.88 8.59 -7.72
C GLY A 28 8.52 7.84 -8.87
N GLY A 29 9.44 6.93 -8.59
CA GLY A 29 9.95 6.03 -9.62
C GLY A 29 11.37 5.57 -9.46
N GLY A 30 11.85 4.80 -10.46
CA GLY A 30 13.15 4.15 -10.46
C GLY A 30 14.36 5.08 -10.35
N PHE A 31 15.55 4.49 -10.23
CA PHE A 31 16.80 5.26 -10.20
C PHE A 31 17.02 6.01 -11.51
N ALA A 32 17.74 7.14 -11.43
CA ALA A 32 18.16 7.93 -12.57
C ALA A 32 17.02 8.38 -13.53
N ASN A 33 15.76 8.35 -13.10
CA ASN A 33 14.63 8.82 -13.89
C ASN A 33 14.48 10.37 -13.91
N GLY A 34 15.43 11.11 -13.34
CA GLY A 34 15.49 12.57 -13.42
C GLY A 34 14.70 13.31 -12.34
N LYS A 35 14.23 12.66 -11.28
CA LYS A 35 13.43 13.24 -10.18
C LYS A 35 14.02 14.50 -9.56
N THR A 36 15.26 14.41 -9.08
CA THR A 36 15.96 15.52 -8.42
C THR A 36 16.14 16.73 -9.37
N THR A 37 16.48 16.47 -10.63
CA THR A 37 16.61 17.52 -11.64
C THR A 37 15.26 18.18 -11.91
N ALA A 38 14.19 17.40 -12.10
CA ALA A 38 12.85 17.93 -12.33
C ALA A 38 12.36 18.79 -11.15
N LEU A 39 12.62 18.35 -9.92
CA LEU A 39 12.32 19.11 -8.71
C LEU A 39 13.03 20.47 -8.71
N VAL A 40 14.33 20.46 -8.98
CA VAL A 40 15.15 21.70 -9.03
C VAL A 40 14.70 22.64 -10.14
N ILE A 41 14.45 22.13 -11.33
CA ILE A 41 13.98 22.96 -12.47
C ILE A 41 12.64 23.61 -12.15
N LYS A 42 11.70 22.85 -11.58
CA LYS A 42 10.40 23.39 -11.14
C LYS A 42 10.57 24.44 -10.05
N ALA A 43 11.44 24.22 -9.08
CA ALA A 43 11.75 25.22 -8.06
C ALA A 43 12.35 26.51 -8.66
N LEU A 44 13.28 26.40 -9.61
CA LEU A 44 13.85 27.55 -10.31
C LEU A 44 12.79 28.31 -11.14
N LYS A 45 11.86 27.59 -11.78
CA LYS A 45 10.73 28.20 -12.48
C LYS A 45 9.86 28.99 -11.51
N LEU A 46 9.54 28.46 -10.33
CA LEU A 46 8.79 29.17 -9.30
C LEU A 46 9.51 30.43 -8.79
N CYS A 47 10.85 30.41 -8.75
CA CYS A 47 11.63 31.60 -8.40
C CYS A 47 11.44 32.75 -9.42
N VAL A 48 11.22 32.41 -10.68
CA VAL A 48 10.96 33.40 -11.74
C VAL A 48 9.52 33.86 -11.73
N GLU A 49 8.59 32.93 -11.59
CA GLU A 49 7.16 33.22 -11.64
C GLU A 49 6.63 33.90 -10.37
N TYR A 50 7.31 33.75 -9.25
CA TYR A 50 7.00 34.38 -7.96
C TYR A 50 8.23 35.10 -7.40
N PRO A 51 8.66 36.22 -8.01
CA PRO A 51 9.79 37.00 -7.53
C PRO A 51 9.60 37.45 -6.09
N GLY A 52 10.61 37.28 -5.25
CA GLY A 52 10.54 37.58 -3.83
C GLY A 52 9.97 36.42 -2.97
N SER A 53 9.64 35.28 -3.57
CA SER A 53 9.13 34.12 -2.85
C SER A 53 10.15 33.54 -1.86
N ASN A 54 9.64 32.87 -0.82
CA ASN A 54 10.40 32.14 0.16
C ASN A 54 10.20 30.64 -0.06
N GLY A 55 11.19 29.97 -0.62
CA GLY A 55 11.18 28.56 -0.91
C GLY A 55 12.06 27.73 0.01
N LEU A 56 11.71 26.44 0.17
CA LEU A 56 12.54 25.46 0.85
C LEU A 56 12.90 24.33 -0.10
N LEU A 57 14.18 23.95 -0.12
CA LEU A 57 14.69 22.72 -0.73
C LEU A 57 15.31 21.86 0.38
N GLY A 58 14.75 20.66 0.55
CA GLY A 58 15.07 19.80 1.69
C GLY A 58 15.46 18.39 1.32
N ARG A 59 16.24 17.77 2.22
CA ARG A 59 16.58 16.36 2.22
C ARG A 59 16.71 15.84 3.66
N SER A 60 16.84 14.53 3.84
CA SER A 60 16.85 13.92 5.18
C SER A 60 17.96 14.43 6.08
N THR A 61 19.20 14.51 5.58
CA THR A 61 20.37 14.92 6.35
C THR A 61 21.20 15.97 5.63
N TYR A 62 22.05 16.69 6.37
CA TYR A 62 22.87 17.73 5.82
C TYR A 62 23.93 17.23 4.79
N PRO A 63 24.64 16.13 5.03
CA PRO A 63 25.53 15.56 4.01
C PRO A 63 24.80 15.22 2.71
N LYS A 64 23.67 14.51 2.79
CA LYS A 64 22.86 14.14 1.63
C LYS A 64 22.34 15.37 0.87
N LEU A 65 21.93 16.42 1.60
CA LEU A 65 21.49 17.68 1.01
C LEU A 65 22.61 18.34 0.20
N ASN A 66 23.80 18.44 0.77
CA ASN A 66 24.95 19.07 0.12
C ASN A 66 25.48 18.27 -1.06
N ASP A 67 25.51 16.93 -0.92
CA ASP A 67 26.13 16.09 -1.94
C ASP A 67 25.27 15.88 -3.18
N THR A 68 23.97 16.09 -3.07
CA THR A 68 23.02 15.85 -4.18
C THR A 68 22.21 17.09 -4.53
N LEU A 69 21.14 17.38 -3.78
CA LEU A 69 20.14 18.40 -4.16
C LEU A 69 20.76 19.79 -4.34
N ARG A 70 21.64 20.19 -3.44
CA ARG A 70 22.33 21.49 -3.53
C ARG A 70 23.26 21.58 -4.72
N LYS A 71 24.02 20.51 -5.05
CA LYS A 71 24.85 20.45 -6.25
C LYS A 71 24.01 20.57 -7.52
N VAL A 72 22.89 19.84 -7.59
CA VAL A 72 21.99 19.92 -8.75
C VAL A 72 21.36 21.30 -8.87
N PHE A 73 21.00 21.95 -7.75
CA PHE A 73 20.50 23.32 -7.80
C PHE A 73 21.52 24.30 -8.41
N PHE A 74 22.77 24.32 -7.96
CA PHE A 74 23.79 25.20 -8.50
C PHE A 74 24.29 24.81 -9.89
N LEU A 75 24.07 23.57 -10.31
CA LEU A 75 24.32 23.17 -11.70
C LEU A 75 23.35 23.86 -12.68
N TRP A 76 22.10 24.05 -12.26
CA TRP A 76 21.03 24.58 -13.12
C TRP A 76 20.67 26.03 -12.83
N CYS A 77 20.94 26.56 -11.64
CA CYS A 77 20.69 27.96 -11.33
C CYS A 77 21.72 28.86 -12.05
N PRO A 78 21.29 29.80 -12.90
CA PRO A 78 22.21 30.72 -13.56
C PRO A 78 22.98 31.51 -12.50
N PRO A 79 24.33 31.58 -12.58
CA PRO A 79 25.13 32.33 -11.62
C PRO A 79 24.73 33.81 -11.53
N ASP A 80 24.28 34.38 -12.62
CA ASP A 80 23.83 35.77 -12.69
C ASP A 80 22.54 36.07 -11.91
N TRP A 81 21.78 35.03 -11.56
CA TRP A 81 20.60 35.18 -10.72
C TRP A 81 20.95 35.32 -9.24
N ILE A 82 22.12 34.88 -8.84
CA ILE A 82 22.52 34.78 -7.44
C ILE A 82 22.99 36.11 -6.91
N LYS A 83 22.41 36.59 -5.83
CA LYS A 83 22.82 37.77 -5.07
C LYS A 83 23.78 37.39 -3.94
N LYS A 84 23.49 36.31 -3.21
CA LYS A 84 24.30 35.79 -2.11
C LYS A 84 24.28 34.28 -2.08
N MET A 85 25.46 33.67 -2.09
CA MET A 85 25.60 32.21 -1.92
C MET A 85 25.38 31.79 -0.48
N PRO A 86 24.86 30.57 -0.24
CA PRO A 86 24.75 30.02 1.10
C PRO A 86 26.13 29.75 1.71
N THR A 87 26.27 30.05 3.00
CA THR A 87 27.47 29.80 3.83
C THR A 87 27.25 28.61 4.75
N GLN A 88 28.24 28.22 5.55
CA GLN A 88 28.08 27.18 6.58
C GLN A 88 27.07 27.56 7.67
N ASP A 89 27.06 28.84 8.05
CA ASP A 89 26.21 29.37 9.12
C ASP A 89 24.81 29.75 8.60
N ASP A 90 24.72 30.18 7.31
CA ASP A 90 23.47 30.57 6.65
C ASP A 90 23.27 29.72 5.38
N ASN A 91 22.57 28.61 5.55
CA ASN A 91 22.26 27.70 4.44
C ASN A 91 21.15 28.22 3.52
N THR A 92 21.20 29.52 3.20
CA THR A 92 20.20 30.25 2.43
C THR A 92 20.83 30.89 1.20
N CYS A 93 20.26 30.67 0.04
CA CYS A 93 20.61 31.34 -1.20
C CYS A 93 19.65 32.50 -1.43
N TYR A 94 20.19 33.67 -1.74
CA TYR A 94 19.41 34.86 -2.07
C TYR A 94 19.57 35.17 -3.56
N LEU A 95 18.44 35.29 -4.25
CA LEU A 95 18.45 35.70 -5.67
C LEU A 95 18.29 37.19 -5.81
N LYS A 96 18.69 37.73 -6.97
CA LYS A 96 18.62 39.18 -7.29
C LYS A 96 17.18 39.70 -7.38
N ASN A 97 16.23 38.85 -7.75
CA ASN A 97 14.81 39.18 -7.80
C ASN A 97 14.10 39.13 -6.41
N GLY A 98 14.88 38.96 -5.33
CA GLY A 98 14.39 38.96 -3.98
C GLY A 98 13.99 37.57 -3.45
N THR A 99 13.97 36.55 -4.29
CA THR A 99 13.63 35.18 -3.88
C THR A 99 14.68 34.64 -2.92
N ILE A 100 14.19 33.93 -1.92
CA ILE A 100 14.98 33.28 -0.87
C ILE A 100 14.80 31.76 -0.98
N ILE A 101 15.90 31.02 -1.10
CA ILE A 101 15.89 29.56 -1.13
C ILE A 101 16.60 29.02 0.11
N ASN A 102 15.85 28.36 0.97
CA ASN A 102 16.35 27.78 2.20
C ASN A 102 16.73 26.30 1.95
N PHE A 103 17.99 25.97 2.14
CA PHE A 103 18.45 24.59 2.14
C PHE A 103 18.37 24.04 3.56
N ARG A 104 17.52 23.02 3.79
CA ARG A 104 17.28 22.49 5.15
C ARG A 104 17.33 20.97 5.13
N TYR A 105 17.82 20.39 6.23
CA TYR A 105 17.58 18.97 6.49
C TYR A 105 16.25 18.81 7.24
N ILE A 106 15.53 17.73 6.94
CA ILE A 106 14.13 17.55 7.34
C ILE A 106 14.00 16.70 8.60
N SER A 107 14.97 15.82 8.87
CA SER A 107 14.92 14.92 10.02
C SER A 107 14.82 15.68 11.34
N GLN A 108 13.77 15.40 12.10
CA GLN A 108 13.53 15.99 13.44
C GLN A 108 14.24 15.24 14.57
N ARG A 109 15.15 14.31 14.31
CA ARG A 109 15.98 13.68 15.34
C ARG A 109 16.97 14.70 15.96
N GLY A 110 16.43 15.85 16.36
CA GLY A 110 17.10 16.90 17.10
C GLY A 110 16.81 16.77 18.58
N LYS A 111 17.62 17.43 19.41
CA LYS A 111 17.56 17.42 20.86
C LYS A 111 16.13 17.47 21.38
N GLN A 112 15.70 16.42 22.07
CA GLN A 112 14.54 16.50 22.93
C GLN A 112 14.83 17.54 24.02
N ASN A 113 13.93 18.50 24.15
CA ASN A 113 13.93 19.41 25.30
C ASN A 113 13.60 18.62 26.57
N VAL A 114 13.92 19.17 27.70
CA VAL A 114 13.68 18.54 29.03
C VAL A 114 12.18 18.23 29.27
N ASP A 115 11.27 18.88 28.53
CA ASP A 115 9.81 18.69 28.56
C ASP A 115 9.29 17.67 27.55
N GLY A 116 10.19 16.97 26.83
CA GLY A 116 9.81 16.01 25.79
C GLY A 116 9.40 16.64 24.46
N SER A 117 9.38 17.95 24.33
CA SER A 117 9.07 18.65 23.08
C SER A 117 10.30 18.72 22.17
N THR A 118 10.12 18.48 20.89
CA THR A 118 11.14 18.65 19.85
C THR A 118 10.94 20.00 19.16
N THR A 119 11.82 20.98 19.41
CA THR A 119 11.84 22.23 18.65
C THR A 119 12.49 22.00 17.30
N SER A 120 11.69 21.97 16.26
CA SER A 120 12.17 21.95 14.88
C SER A 120 12.37 23.37 14.37
N ASN A 121 13.58 23.70 13.95
CA ASN A 121 13.88 24.97 13.25
C ASN A 121 13.08 25.13 11.93
N LEU A 122 12.47 24.05 11.43
CA LEU A 122 11.59 24.05 10.27
C LEU A 122 10.27 24.75 10.54
N LEU A 123 9.86 24.82 11.83
CA LEU A 123 8.53 25.31 12.20
C LEU A 123 8.45 26.82 12.39
N SER A 124 9.55 27.55 12.29
CA SER A 124 9.60 29.02 12.50
C SER A 124 9.31 29.84 11.25
N ALA A 125 9.43 29.28 10.05
CA ALA A 125 9.31 30.01 8.79
C ALA A 125 7.99 29.74 8.05
N THR A 126 7.60 30.67 7.18
CA THR A 126 6.50 30.52 6.23
C THR A 126 7.07 30.41 4.82
N TYR A 127 6.57 29.45 4.04
CA TYR A 127 7.07 29.18 2.69
C TYR A 127 5.96 29.36 1.65
N ASP A 128 6.34 29.83 0.48
CA ASP A 128 5.51 29.86 -0.72
C ASP A 128 5.49 28.48 -1.41
N TRP A 129 6.60 27.78 -1.39
CA TRP A 129 6.74 26.44 -1.92
C TRP A 129 7.82 25.64 -1.15
N ILE A 130 7.66 24.33 -1.14
CA ILE A 130 8.57 23.39 -0.48
C ILE A 130 8.88 22.26 -1.45
N GLY A 131 10.15 21.94 -1.66
CA GLY A 131 10.63 20.78 -2.40
C GLY A 131 11.44 19.85 -1.50
N ILE A 132 11.05 18.60 -1.41
CA ILE A 132 11.79 17.57 -0.64
C ILE A 132 12.20 16.45 -1.57
N ASP A 133 13.50 16.20 -1.62
CA ASP A 133 14.09 15.14 -2.42
C ASP A 133 14.31 13.88 -1.59
N GLN A 134 13.86 12.73 -2.09
CA GLN A 134 13.94 11.40 -1.46
C GLN A 134 13.30 11.35 -0.07
N ILE A 135 11.98 11.55 -0.03
CA ILE A 135 11.21 11.50 1.23
C ILE A 135 11.15 10.11 1.86
N GLU A 136 11.53 9.06 1.11
CA GLU A 136 11.62 7.69 1.58
C GLU A 136 12.79 7.44 2.53
N ASP A 137 13.72 8.38 2.65
CA ASP A 137 14.85 8.27 3.56
C ASP A 137 14.35 7.97 5.00
N PRO A 138 14.94 6.98 5.70
CA PRO A 138 14.45 6.52 7.02
C PRO A 138 14.42 7.60 8.11
N GLU A 139 15.21 8.67 7.92
CA GLU A 139 15.27 9.77 8.86
C GLU A 139 14.06 10.72 8.76
N ILE A 140 13.29 10.67 7.66
CA ILE A 140 12.08 11.47 7.47
C ILE A 140 10.87 10.64 7.91
N VAL A 141 10.01 11.21 8.72
CA VAL A 141 8.79 10.59 9.20
C VAL A 141 7.56 11.34 8.73
N HIS A 142 6.41 10.68 8.71
CA HIS A 142 5.14 11.27 8.24
C HIS A 142 4.80 12.60 8.94
N LYS A 143 5.10 12.71 10.23
CA LYS A 143 4.90 13.94 10.99
C LYS A 143 5.67 15.13 10.42
N ASP A 144 6.88 14.93 9.91
CA ASP A 144 7.68 16.00 9.32
C ASP A 144 6.97 16.63 8.12
N LEU A 145 6.29 15.80 7.32
CA LEU A 145 5.50 16.24 6.17
C LEU A 145 4.30 17.08 6.61
N ILE A 146 3.56 16.63 7.62
CA ILE A 146 2.42 17.35 8.18
C ILE A 146 2.85 18.73 8.69
N ASP A 147 3.94 18.76 9.43
CA ASP A 147 4.50 19.99 9.99
C ASP A 147 4.89 20.99 8.89
N LEU A 148 5.48 20.52 7.80
CA LEU A 148 5.85 21.32 6.65
C LEU A 148 4.63 21.83 5.86
N MET A 149 3.60 21.00 5.69
CA MET A 149 2.34 21.43 5.07
C MET A 149 1.70 22.60 5.82
N GLY A 150 1.78 22.61 7.15
CA GLY A 150 1.34 23.73 7.98
C GLY A 150 2.13 25.03 7.77
N ARG A 151 3.28 24.99 7.08
CA ARG A 151 4.13 26.15 6.77
C ARG A 151 3.95 26.70 5.36
N LEU A 152 3.19 26.03 4.52
CA LEU A 152 2.83 26.50 3.18
C LEU A 152 1.72 27.57 3.23
N ARG A 153 2.10 28.77 3.67
CA ARG A 153 1.20 29.90 3.88
C ARG A 153 1.67 31.17 3.17
N GLY A 154 2.70 31.08 2.31
CA GLY A 154 3.22 32.21 1.53
C GLY A 154 2.14 32.85 0.66
N GLN A 155 2.33 34.15 0.38
CA GLN A 155 1.39 34.96 -0.38
C GLN A 155 2.12 35.84 -1.42
N THR A 156 3.29 35.42 -1.87
CA THR A 156 4.03 36.16 -2.89
C THR A 156 3.21 36.23 -4.17
N PRO A 157 2.98 37.42 -4.74
CA PRO A 157 2.18 37.57 -5.94
C PRO A 157 2.82 36.89 -7.17
N TYR A 158 1.96 36.30 -8.01
CA TYR A 158 2.35 35.77 -9.30
C TYR A 158 2.73 36.93 -10.23
N ARG A 159 3.94 36.92 -10.72
CA ARG A 159 4.49 37.98 -11.65
C ARG A 159 5.44 37.31 -12.64
N PRO A 160 4.92 36.60 -13.63
CA PRO A 160 5.76 35.93 -14.62
C PRO A 160 6.54 36.91 -15.47
N GLU A 161 7.80 36.59 -15.73
CA GLU A 161 8.56 37.26 -16.79
C GLU A 161 8.21 36.58 -18.12
N GLY A 162 7.29 37.16 -18.87
CA GLY A 162 6.89 36.65 -20.18
C GLY A 162 5.42 36.26 -20.28
N ARG A 163 5.13 35.06 -20.73
CA ARG A 163 3.79 34.61 -21.00
C ARG A 163 3.07 34.23 -19.70
N GLU A 164 1.94 34.86 -19.40
CA GLU A 164 1.08 34.49 -18.31
C GLU A 164 0.55 33.06 -18.49
N ASP A 165 0.51 32.31 -17.40
CA ASP A 165 -0.08 30.98 -17.31
C ASP A 165 -1.29 31.06 -16.35
N GLU A 166 -2.49 31.10 -16.90
CA GLU A 166 -3.74 31.20 -16.13
C GLU A 166 -3.96 30.02 -15.18
N SER A 167 -3.21 28.92 -15.31
CA SER A 167 -3.27 27.80 -14.39
C SER A 167 -2.49 28.02 -13.09
N MET A 168 -1.69 29.09 -13.02
CA MET A 168 -0.88 29.41 -11.85
C MET A 168 -1.71 30.22 -10.82
N PRO A 169 -1.57 29.93 -9.52
CA PRO A 169 -2.23 30.72 -8.48
C PRO A 169 -1.77 32.17 -8.46
N ASP A 170 -2.68 33.12 -8.27
CA ASP A 170 -2.40 34.57 -8.20
C ASP A 170 -1.40 34.94 -7.11
N SER A 171 -1.34 34.15 -6.05
CA SER A 171 -0.40 34.37 -4.95
C SER A 171 0.12 33.06 -4.37
N GLY A 172 1.40 33.04 -4.05
CA GLY A 172 2.19 31.98 -3.47
C GLY A 172 1.67 30.61 -3.84
N PRO A 173 2.34 29.79 -4.61
CA PRO A 173 1.75 28.54 -5.12
C PRO A 173 1.31 27.60 -3.99
N ARG A 174 1.95 27.69 -2.82
CA ARG A 174 1.70 26.85 -1.63
C ARG A 174 1.74 25.36 -1.97
N TRP A 175 2.71 25.01 -2.79
CA TRP A 175 2.92 23.66 -3.27
C TRP A 175 3.97 22.90 -2.47
N LEU A 176 3.68 21.64 -2.22
CA LEU A 176 4.59 20.65 -1.69
C LEU A 176 5.01 19.71 -2.82
N MET A 177 6.26 19.83 -3.24
CA MET A 177 6.86 19.03 -4.31
C MET A 177 7.74 17.96 -3.69
N LEU A 178 7.47 16.70 -3.98
CA LEU A 178 8.10 15.54 -3.36
C LEU A 178 8.72 14.64 -4.41
N THR A 179 9.87 14.06 -4.10
CA THR A 179 10.43 12.97 -4.90
C THR A 179 10.70 11.75 -4.02
N SER A 180 10.56 10.57 -4.58
CA SER A 180 10.84 9.30 -3.90
C SER A 180 11.20 8.18 -4.86
N ASN A 181 12.08 7.28 -4.40
CA ASN A 181 12.13 5.96 -4.99
C ASN A 181 11.03 5.09 -4.37
N PRO A 182 10.55 4.04 -5.07
CA PRO A 182 9.56 3.15 -4.48
C PRO A 182 10.05 2.53 -3.18
N THR A 183 9.16 2.46 -2.21
CA THR A 183 9.44 2.00 -0.84
C THR A 183 8.19 1.36 -0.24
N SER A 184 8.33 0.61 0.84
CA SER A 184 7.24 0.02 1.61
C SER A 184 6.98 0.75 2.94
N ASN A 185 7.71 1.84 3.21
CA ASN A 185 7.58 2.60 4.45
C ASN A 185 6.30 3.47 4.49
N TRP A 186 6.25 4.44 5.41
CA TRP A 186 5.11 5.34 5.57
C TRP A 186 4.72 6.09 4.28
N VAL A 187 5.66 6.36 3.37
CA VAL A 187 5.38 7.00 2.08
C VAL A 187 4.42 6.15 1.26
N TYR A 188 4.68 4.84 1.18
CA TYR A 188 3.77 3.92 0.51
C TYR A 188 2.43 3.85 1.22
N ARG A 189 2.42 3.59 2.53
CA ARG A 189 1.21 3.38 3.32
C ARG A 189 0.28 4.59 3.36
N GLU A 190 0.85 5.78 3.58
CA GLU A 190 0.07 6.99 3.84
C GLU A 190 -0.21 7.82 2.57
N MET A 191 0.55 7.61 1.51
CA MET A 191 0.43 8.43 0.30
C MET A 191 0.11 7.63 -0.95
N ILE A 192 0.89 6.60 -1.26
CA ILE A 192 0.79 5.90 -2.55
C ILE A 192 -0.39 4.94 -2.57
N LYS A 193 -0.47 4.04 -1.58
CA LYS A 193 -1.52 3.03 -1.50
C LYS A 193 -2.93 3.62 -1.43
N PRO A 194 -3.23 4.61 -0.57
CA PRO A 194 -4.55 5.24 -0.56
C PRO A 194 -4.93 5.82 -1.93
N LEU A 195 -3.96 6.43 -2.64
CA LEU A 195 -4.19 6.98 -3.96
C LEU A 195 -4.44 5.89 -5.02
N GLN A 196 -3.72 4.77 -4.94
CA GLN A 196 -3.96 3.62 -5.82
C GLN A 196 -5.34 3.01 -5.57
N VAL A 197 -5.74 2.84 -4.30
CA VAL A 197 -7.09 2.39 -3.92
C VAL A 197 -8.16 3.35 -4.44
N TYR A 198 -7.96 4.67 -4.27
CA TYR A 198 -8.89 5.67 -4.81
C TYR A 198 -9.03 5.56 -6.33
N LYS A 199 -7.93 5.48 -7.07
CA LYS A 199 -7.95 5.35 -8.53
C LYS A 199 -8.67 4.09 -9.00
N ARG A 200 -8.59 2.98 -8.25
CA ARG A 200 -9.20 1.70 -8.59
C ARG A 200 -10.67 1.61 -8.21
N SER A 201 -11.05 2.08 -7.03
CA SER A 201 -12.37 1.83 -6.42
C SER A 201 -13.22 3.07 -6.21
N GLY A 202 -12.66 4.29 -6.37
CA GLY A 202 -13.32 5.55 -6.05
C GLY A 202 -13.56 5.78 -4.56
N ARG A 203 -12.98 4.94 -3.67
CA ARG A 203 -13.10 5.13 -2.22
C ARG A 203 -12.46 6.45 -1.79
N LYS A 204 -13.10 7.11 -0.83
CA LYS A 204 -12.55 8.34 -0.24
C LYS A 204 -11.21 8.04 0.42
N MET A 205 -10.25 8.89 0.14
CA MET A 205 -8.93 8.86 0.75
C MET A 205 -8.97 9.46 2.15
N ASP A 206 -7.90 9.24 2.91
CA ASP A 206 -7.68 9.94 4.17
C ASP A 206 -7.73 11.46 3.97
N GLN A 207 -8.22 12.18 4.99
CA GLN A 207 -8.39 13.64 4.98
C GLN A 207 -7.10 14.40 4.64
N LEU A 208 -5.94 13.84 4.95
CA LEU A 208 -4.64 14.44 4.64
C LEU A 208 -4.38 14.59 3.13
N LEU A 209 -4.87 13.66 2.32
CA LEU A 209 -4.64 13.60 0.88
C LEU A 209 -5.83 14.07 0.05
N CYS A 210 -6.93 14.42 0.69
CA CYS A 210 -8.13 14.90 0.04
C CYS A 210 -8.51 16.30 0.50
N ASN A 211 -9.18 17.03 -0.37
CA ASN A 211 -9.90 18.23 0.03
C ASN A 211 -11.08 17.81 0.91
N PRO A 212 -11.15 18.27 2.17
CA PRO A 212 -12.20 17.82 3.11
C PRO A 212 -13.62 18.19 2.68
N MET A 213 -13.79 19.22 1.84
CA MET A 213 -15.08 19.64 1.35
C MET A 213 -15.56 18.88 0.12
N THR A 214 -14.64 18.54 -0.80
CA THR A 214 -14.99 17.92 -2.07
C THR A 214 -14.67 16.42 -2.11
N GLY A 215 -13.82 15.94 -1.22
CA GLY A 215 -13.31 14.57 -1.23
C GLY A 215 -12.36 14.25 -2.40
N VAL A 216 -11.97 15.27 -3.17
CA VAL A 216 -11.06 15.12 -4.31
C VAL A 216 -9.61 15.07 -3.80
N PRO A 217 -8.76 14.18 -4.33
CA PRO A 217 -7.35 14.14 -3.97
C PRO A 217 -6.65 15.49 -4.19
N ILE A 218 -5.84 15.89 -3.21
CA ILE A 218 -4.98 17.09 -3.29
C ILE A 218 -3.55 16.73 -3.68
N ILE A 219 -3.32 15.50 -4.11
CA ILE A 219 -2.05 14.94 -4.53
C ILE A 219 -2.11 14.47 -5.99
N ASP A 220 -1.09 14.83 -6.76
CA ASP A 220 -0.81 14.22 -8.07
C ASP A 220 0.37 13.26 -7.91
N LEU A 221 0.17 12.01 -8.28
CA LEU A 221 1.22 11.01 -8.35
C LEU A 221 1.67 10.84 -9.80
N ILE A 222 2.90 11.23 -10.06
CA ILE A 222 3.61 11.06 -11.32
C ILE A 222 4.63 9.94 -11.14
N GLU A 223 4.50 8.86 -11.88
CA GLU A 223 5.31 7.66 -11.75
C GLU A 223 6.11 7.41 -13.02
N GLY A 224 7.36 6.98 -12.84
CA GLY A 224 8.21 6.66 -13.96
C GLY A 224 9.31 5.66 -13.66
N SER A 225 9.69 4.92 -14.69
CA SER A 225 10.82 3.99 -14.64
C SER A 225 12.13 4.70 -15.00
N THR A 226 13.26 4.03 -14.77
CA THR A 226 14.56 4.45 -15.30
C THR A 226 14.51 4.62 -16.83
N TYR A 227 13.75 3.76 -17.50
CA TYR A 227 13.62 3.76 -18.96
C TYR A 227 12.91 5.00 -19.51
N THR A 228 12.06 5.65 -18.72
CA THR A 228 11.40 6.91 -19.12
C THR A 228 12.38 8.07 -19.28
N ASN A 229 13.61 7.93 -18.77
CA ASN A 229 14.70 8.91 -18.89
C ASN A 229 15.85 8.40 -19.77
N LYS A 230 15.64 7.33 -20.54
CA LYS A 230 16.68 6.64 -21.33
C LYS A 230 17.51 7.58 -22.22
N GLU A 231 16.86 8.58 -22.78
CA GLU A 231 17.55 9.54 -23.68
C GLU A 231 18.66 10.38 -22.98
N ASN A 232 18.60 10.48 -21.66
CA ASN A 232 19.58 11.23 -20.85
C ASN A 232 20.57 10.29 -20.14
N LEU A 233 20.51 8.99 -20.40
CA LEU A 233 21.35 7.96 -19.77
C LEU A 233 22.19 7.27 -20.86
N THR A 234 23.39 6.82 -20.50
CA THR A 234 24.21 6.02 -21.41
C THR A 234 23.68 4.58 -21.44
N ASP A 235 23.78 3.91 -22.59
CA ASP A 235 23.36 2.51 -22.72
C ASP A 235 24.15 1.59 -21.78
N ASP A 236 25.42 1.91 -21.55
CA ASP A 236 26.28 1.17 -20.62
C ASP A 236 25.77 1.26 -19.17
N PHE A 237 25.35 2.47 -18.74
CA PHE A 237 24.75 2.66 -17.41
C PHE A 237 23.48 1.82 -17.23
N ILE A 238 22.60 1.81 -18.24
CA ILE A 238 21.34 1.03 -18.21
C ILE A 238 21.66 -0.47 -18.13
N ARG A 239 22.59 -0.97 -18.96
CA ARG A 239 23.00 -2.37 -18.94
C ARG A 239 23.61 -2.78 -17.60
N THR A 240 24.42 -1.89 -17.01
CA THR A 240 25.01 -2.13 -15.67
C THR A 240 23.91 -2.26 -14.61
N LEU A 241 22.90 -1.41 -14.62
CA LEU A 241 21.76 -1.51 -13.71
C LEU A 241 20.95 -2.80 -13.96
N GLU A 242 20.69 -3.16 -15.22
CA GLU A 242 19.97 -4.38 -15.59
C GLU A 242 20.72 -5.64 -15.18
N ALA A 243 22.04 -5.63 -15.25
CA ALA A 243 22.87 -6.73 -14.77
C ALA A 243 22.90 -6.84 -13.24
N SER A 244 22.85 -5.69 -12.55
CA SER A 244 22.95 -5.60 -11.09
C SER A 244 21.64 -5.91 -10.38
N TYR A 245 20.49 -5.56 -11.00
CA TYR A 245 19.18 -5.71 -10.36
C TYR A 245 18.33 -6.78 -11.05
N ARG A 246 17.86 -7.76 -10.29
CA ARG A 246 16.98 -8.85 -10.75
C ARG A 246 15.73 -8.93 -9.89
N GLY A 247 14.67 -9.58 -10.39
CA GLY A 247 13.42 -9.79 -9.65
C GLY A 247 12.84 -8.50 -9.07
N GLN A 248 12.50 -8.51 -7.81
CA GLN A 248 11.91 -7.38 -7.10
C GLN A 248 12.76 -6.11 -7.09
N MET A 249 14.09 -6.25 -6.98
CA MET A 249 15.01 -5.12 -7.04
C MET A 249 14.95 -4.41 -8.40
N ARG A 250 14.80 -5.18 -9.50
CA ARG A 250 14.58 -4.63 -10.83
C ARG A 250 13.24 -3.89 -10.91
N ALA A 251 12.16 -4.51 -10.43
CA ALA A 251 10.84 -3.89 -10.40
C ALA A 251 10.86 -2.55 -9.63
N ARG A 252 11.53 -2.52 -8.48
CA ARG A 252 11.68 -1.33 -7.65
C ARG A 252 12.53 -0.25 -8.31
N PHE A 253 13.79 -0.58 -8.61
CA PHE A 253 14.79 0.43 -8.93
C PHE A 253 14.87 0.80 -10.41
N LEU A 254 14.48 -0.11 -11.31
CA LEU A 254 14.44 0.18 -12.74
C LEU A 254 13.02 0.48 -13.25
N GLU A 255 12.04 -0.35 -12.86
CA GLU A 255 10.68 -0.20 -13.37
C GLU A 255 9.87 0.81 -12.56
N GLY A 256 10.36 1.22 -11.39
CA GLY A 256 9.70 2.23 -10.54
C GLY A 256 8.42 1.74 -9.88
N LYS A 257 8.22 0.43 -9.79
CA LYS A 257 7.03 -0.16 -9.20
C LYS A 257 7.05 -0.05 -7.68
N TRP A 258 5.94 0.35 -7.12
CA TRP A 258 5.68 0.33 -5.68
C TRP A 258 5.21 -1.09 -5.32
N ALA A 259 6.13 -2.01 -5.20
CA ALA A 259 5.87 -3.39 -4.84
C ALA A 259 6.68 -3.79 -3.60
N ALA A 260 6.27 -4.86 -3.00
CA ALA A 260 6.89 -5.43 -1.81
C ALA A 260 8.39 -5.76 -2.02
N TYR A 261 9.20 -5.70 -0.97
CA TYR A 261 10.66 -5.67 -1.07
C TYR A 261 11.34 -6.76 -0.23
N GLU A 262 12.68 -6.88 -0.41
CA GLU A 262 13.53 -7.83 0.31
C GLU A 262 13.15 -8.04 1.78
N GLY A 263 12.99 -9.30 2.15
CA GLY A 263 12.63 -9.69 3.50
C GLY A 263 11.14 -9.82 3.76
N LEU A 264 10.26 -9.60 2.78
CA LEU A 264 8.86 -9.94 2.92
C LEU A 264 8.68 -11.44 3.14
N VAL A 265 7.76 -11.77 4.03
CA VAL A 265 7.38 -13.15 4.30
C VAL A 265 6.63 -13.73 3.10
N TYR A 266 5.69 -12.97 2.52
CA TYR A 266 4.83 -13.40 1.41
C TYR A 266 5.20 -12.70 0.11
N GLN A 267 6.25 -13.19 -0.55
CA GLN A 267 6.81 -12.61 -1.78
C GLN A 267 5.93 -12.86 -3.02
N ASP A 268 5.11 -13.92 -2.99
CA ASP A 268 4.23 -14.30 -4.09
C ASP A 268 2.91 -13.55 -4.11
N TYR A 269 2.64 -12.73 -3.08
CA TYR A 269 1.45 -11.91 -3.05
C TYR A 269 1.54 -10.77 -4.07
N GLU A 270 0.58 -10.69 -4.97
CA GLU A 270 0.40 -9.61 -5.93
C GLU A 270 -1.07 -9.17 -5.94
N GLU A 271 -1.33 -7.88 -5.79
CA GLU A 271 -2.70 -7.36 -5.76
C GLU A 271 -3.50 -7.74 -7.00
N GLU A 272 -2.88 -7.69 -8.19
CA GLU A 272 -3.54 -8.05 -9.46
C GLU A 272 -3.94 -9.52 -9.53
N LYS A 273 -3.29 -10.40 -8.76
CA LYS A 273 -3.54 -11.85 -8.77
C LYS A 273 -4.41 -12.30 -7.59
N ASN A 274 -4.22 -11.70 -6.43
CA ASN A 274 -4.82 -12.18 -5.18
C ASN A 274 -6.03 -11.36 -4.71
N LEU A 275 -6.25 -10.14 -5.26
CA LEU A 275 -7.41 -9.34 -4.89
C LEU A 275 -8.56 -9.52 -5.87
N LEU A 276 -9.74 -9.65 -5.30
CA LEU A 276 -11.02 -9.64 -6.01
C LEU A 276 -11.84 -8.44 -5.54
N THR A 277 -12.55 -7.80 -6.44
CA THR A 277 -13.63 -6.92 -5.96
C THR A 277 -14.69 -7.76 -5.24
N ARG A 278 -15.39 -7.13 -4.30
CA ARG A 278 -16.50 -7.83 -3.61
C ARG A 278 -17.52 -8.41 -4.60
N GLN A 279 -17.81 -7.70 -5.68
CA GLN A 279 -18.70 -8.17 -6.74
C GLN A 279 -18.15 -9.43 -7.41
N GLN A 280 -16.87 -9.46 -7.78
CA GLN A 280 -16.25 -10.64 -8.41
C GLN A 280 -16.29 -11.87 -7.50
N ALA A 281 -15.99 -11.70 -6.21
CA ALA A 281 -16.07 -12.78 -5.22
C ALA A 281 -17.50 -13.32 -5.09
N MET A 282 -18.49 -12.43 -5.02
CA MET A 282 -19.90 -12.80 -4.93
C MET A 282 -20.40 -13.45 -6.23
N ASP A 283 -20.01 -12.95 -7.40
CA ASP A 283 -20.39 -13.56 -8.70
C ASP A 283 -19.84 -15.00 -8.81
N HIS A 284 -18.60 -15.20 -8.31
CA HIS A 284 -18.03 -16.54 -8.24
C HIS A 284 -18.85 -17.45 -7.30
N LEU A 285 -19.17 -16.98 -6.11
CA LEU A 285 -19.98 -17.73 -5.14
C LEU A 285 -21.36 -18.08 -5.71
N TRP A 286 -22.04 -17.14 -6.34
CA TRP A 286 -23.33 -17.36 -7.00
C TRP A 286 -23.23 -18.38 -8.14
N ARG A 287 -22.14 -18.35 -8.92
CA ARG A 287 -21.88 -19.34 -9.97
C ARG A 287 -21.75 -20.74 -9.38
N LEU A 288 -20.95 -20.89 -8.31
CA LEU A 288 -20.76 -22.18 -7.65
C LEU A 288 -22.07 -22.75 -7.13
N GLN A 289 -22.91 -21.92 -6.51
CA GLN A 289 -24.25 -22.34 -6.03
C GLN A 289 -25.17 -22.79 -7.17
N ARG A 290 -25.21 -22.01 -8.24
CA ARG A 290 -26.04 -22.35 -9.43
C ARG A 290 -25.60 -23.63 -10.13
N GLU A 291 -24.31 -23.91 -10.14
CA GLU A 291 -23.70 -25.08 -10.75
C GLU A 291 -23.62 -26.27 -9.77
N HIS A 292 -24.14 -26.11 -8.57
CA HIS A 292 -24.16 -27.14 -7.52
C HIS A 292 -22.77 -27.65 -7.10
N TYR A 293 -21.77 -26.77 -7.15
CA TYR A 293 -20.48 -27.04 -6.58
C TYR A 293 -20.51 -26.89 -5.05
N ARG A 294 -19.63 -27.63 -4.40
CA ARG A 294 -19.52 -27.56 -2.94
C ARG A 294 -18.84 -26.25 -2.54
N VAL A 295 -19.42 -25.60 -1.54
CA VAL A 295 -18.86 -24.39 -0.89
C VAL A 295 -18.88 -24.65 0.60
N GLN A 296 -17.71 -24.53 1.22
CA GLN A 296 -17.54 -24.75 2.65
C GLN A 296 -17.02 -23.49 3.32
N ALA A 297 -17.63 -23.06 4.44
CA ALA A 297 -17.13 -21.96 5.24
C ALA A 297 -15.72 -22.25 5.78
N ILE A 298 -14.90 -21.22 5.83
CA ILE A 298 -13.58 -21.23 6.46
C ILE A 298 -13.41 -19.97 7.28
N GLU A 299 -12.88 -20.07 8.51
CA GLU A 299 -12.82 -18.96 9.44
C GLU A 299 -11.52 -18.98 10.22
N GLY A 300 -10.93 -17.79 10.40
CA GLY A 300 -9.72 -17.60 11.19
C GLY A 300 -9.88 -16.50 12.24
N TYR A 301 -9.30 -16.70 13.40
CA TYR A 301 -9.45 -15.74 14.49
C TYR A 301 -8.17 -15.58 15.31
N ASP A 302 -7.67 -14.35 15.36
CA ASP A 302 -6.61 -13.92 16.26
C ASP A 302 -7.20 -13.01 17.35
N PHE A 303 -6.97 -13.37 18.61
CA PHE A 303 -7.56 -12.70 19.76
C PHE A 303 -6.64 -11.63 20.34
N GLY A 304 -7.15 -10.41 20.48
CA GLY A 304 -6.52 -9.33 21.22
C GLY A 304 -7.50 -8.58 22.12
N ILE A 305 -7.00 -7.94 23.18
CA ILE A 305 -7.75 -6.97 24.00
C ILE A 305 -7.17 -5.59 23.82
N SER A 306 -5.91 -5.40 24.19
CA SER A 306 -5.14 -4.16 23.97
C SER A 306 -4.53 -4.11 22.56
N SER A 307 -4.15 -5.26 22.02
CA SER A 307 -3.85 -5.47 20.62
C SER A 307 -5.14 -5.64 19.81
N PRO A 308 -5.10 -5.48 18.49
CA PRO A 308 -6.27 -5.78 17.66
C PRO A 308 -6.76 -7.22 17.82
N SER A 309 -8.07 -7.41 17.79
CA SER A 309 -8.66 -8.73 17.49
C SER A 309 -8.95 -8.76 16.00
N CYS A 310 -8.56 -9.82 15.34
CA CYS A 310 -8.82 -10.04 13.92
C CYS A 310 -9.66 -11.30 13.72
N TYR A 311 -10.77 -11.17 13.04
CA TYR A 311 -11.59 -12.29 12.60
C TYR A 311 -11.79 -12.23 11.10
N LEU A 312 -11.63 -13.37 10.44
CA LEU A 312 -11.79 -13.52 8.99
C LEU A 312 -12.83 -14.59 8.69
N PHE A 313 -13.70 -14.29 7.74
CA PHE A 313 -14.71 -15.19 7.20
C PHE A 313 -14.53 -15.34 5.70
N GLY A 314 -14.58 -16.58 5.22
CA GLY A 314 -14.45 -16.89 3.80
C GLY A 314 -15.04 -18.25 3.47
N PHE A 315 -14.74 -18.71 2.27
CA PHE A 315 -15.11 -20.03 1.82
C PHE A 315 -14.03 -20.73 1.01
N VAL A 316 -14.12 -22.04 0.97
CA VAL A 316 -13.32 -22.92 0.12
C VAL A 316 -14.23 -23.52 -0.94
N ASP A 317 -13.81 -23.52 -2.19
CA ASP A 317 -14.52 -24.16 -3.30
C ASP A 317 -13.98 -25.58 -3.58
N ASP A 318 -14.64 -26.29 -4.52
CA ASP A 318 -14.27 -27.65 -4.89
C ASP A 318 -12.85 -27.77 -5.52
N TRP A 319 -12.24 -26.66 -5.93
CA TRP A 319 -10.84 -26.62 -6.42
C TRP A 319 -9.84 -26.26 -5.33
N GLY A 320 -10.29 -26.15 -4.08
CA GLY A 320 -9.44 -25.78 -2.95
C GLY A 320 -9.06 -24.30 -2.91
N ARG A 321 -9.69 -23.45 -3.74
CA ARG A 321 -9.45 -22.01 -3.69
C ARG A 321 -10.14 -21.43 -2.47
N VAL A 322 -9.40 -20.65 -1.71
CA VAL A 322 -9.86 -19.95 -0.51
C VAL A 322 -10.11 -18.49 -0.84
N ILE A 323 -11.34 -18.05 -0.60
CA ILE A 323 -11.75 -16.65 -0.82
C ILE A 323 -12.17 -16.05 0.52
N VAL A 324 -11.40 -15.11 1.02
CA VAL A 324 -11.72 -14.34 2.24
C VAL A 324 -12.67 -13.22 1.87
N LEU A 325 -13.91 -13.29 2.39
CA LEU A 325 -15.02 -12.40 2.01
C LEU A 325 -15.24 -11.24 2.97
N ASP A 326 -15.10 -11.46 4.27
CA ASP A 326 -15.49 -10.50 5.29
C ASP A 326 -14.66 -10.69 6.55
N GLY A 327 -14.70 -9.73 7.45
CA GLY A 327 -13.98 -9.82 8.71
C GLY A 327 -14.03 -8.52 9.49
N PHE A 328 -13.39 -8.52 10.64
CA PHE A 328 -13.13 -7.31 11.39
C PHE A 328 -11.70 -7.28 11.93
N TYR A 329 -11.19 -6.09 12.14
CA TYR A 329 -9.88 -5.81 12.74
C TYR A 329 -10.05 -4.63 13.70
N GLU A 330 -10.17 -4.93 15.01
CA GLU A 330 -10.61 -3.94 15.98
C GLU A 330 -9.70 -3.94 17.21
N ARG A 331 -9.20 -2.78 17.60
CA ARG A 331 -8.47 -2.56 18.87
C ARG A 331 -9.44 -2.25 20.00
N ASN A 332 -9.04 -2.62 21.22
CA ASN A 332 -9.83 -2.37 22.44
C ASN A 332 -11.26 -2.93 22.38
N LEU A 333 -11.47 -4.00 21.61
CA LEU A 333 -12.75 -4.66 21.50
C LEU A 333 -12.90 -5.69 22.61
N HIS A 334 -13.79 -5.42 23.56
CA HIS A 334 -14.04 -6.34 24.66
C HIS A 334 -14.56 -7.69 24.15
N TYR A 335 -14.07 -8.79 24.72
CA TYR A 335 -14.38 -10.16 24.27
C TYR A 335 -15.89 -10.45 24.21
N THR A 336 -16.71 -9.86 25.08
CA THR A 336 -18.18 -10.06 25.09
C THR A 336 -18.89 -9.50 23.86
N LYS A 337 -18.28 -8.57 23.12
CA LYS A 337 -18.86 -7.97 21.90
C LYS A 337 -18.46 -8.70 20.63
N GLN A 338 -17.40 -9.44 20.67
CA GLN A 338 -16.83 -10.11 19.49
C GLN A 338 -17.78 -11.19 18.91
N PRO A 339 -18.45 -12.03 19.72
CA PRO A 339 -19.41 -13.01 19.20
C PRO A 339 -20.58 -12.41 18.43
N ASP A 340 -21.02 -11.21 18.80
CA ASP A 340 -22.09 -10.50 18.09
C ASP A 340 -21.65 -10.02 16.70
N LEU A 341 -20.38 -9.59 16.55
CA LEU A 341 -19.82 -9.21 15.25
C LEU A 341 -19.69 -10.43 14.36
N VAL A 342 -19.16 -11.53 14.88
CA VAL A 342 -19.05 -12.81 14.15
C VAL A 342 -20.43 -13.26 13.66
N ARG A 343 -21.44 -13.23 14.52
CA ARG A 343 -22.81 -13.59 14.18
C ARG A 343 -23.39 -12.72 13.07
N LYS A 344 -23.13 -11.41 13.11
CA LYS A 344 -23.55 -10.49 12.05
C LYS A 344 -22.88 -10.79 10.72
N ILE A 345 -21.60 -11.10 10.71
CA ILE A 345 -20.87 -11.45 9.48
C ILE A 345 -21.43 -12.77 8.93
N ARG A 346 -21.52 -13.83 9.73
CA ARG A 346 -22.06 -15.12 9.29
C ARG A 346 -23.48 -15.00 8.74
N ALA A 347 -24.33 -14.17 9.36
CA ALA A 347 -25.70 -13.97 8.92
C ALA A 347 -25.83 -13.39 7.51
N LYS A 348 -24.86 -12.59 7.05
CA LYS A 348 -24.82 -12.05 5.68
C LYS A 348 -24.75 -13.16 4.63
N TYR A 349 -24.07 -14.25 4.93
CA TYR A 349 -23.73 -15.30 3.96
C TYR A 349 -24.42 -16.65 4.25
N ALA A 350 -25.19 -16.75 5.32
CA ALA A 350 -25.83 -18.01 5.76
C ALA A 350 -26.77 -18.64 4.72
N HIS A 351 -27.28 -17.85 3.79
CA HIS A 351 -28.15 -18.32 2.69
C HIS A 351 -27.36 -18.88 1.49
N LEU A 352 -26.03 -18.67 1.45
CA LEU A 352 -25.16 -19.13 0.36
C LEU A 352 -24.11 -20.14 0.83
N ILE A 353 -23.65 -20.03 2.05
CA ILE A 353 -22.54 -20.82 2.58
C ILE A 353 -23.05 -21.54 3.84
N ASN A 354 -22.90 -22.86 3.85
CA ASN A 354 -23.18 -23.63 5.08
C ASN A 354 -22.06 -23.35 6.09
N VAL A 355 -22.44 -22.70 7.19
CA VAL A 355 -21.51 -22.35 8.27
C VAL A 355 -21.59 -23.48 9.30
N GLU A 356 -20.77 -24.50 9.13
CA GLU A 356 -20.45 -25.42 10.20
C GLU A 356 -19.45 -24.76 11.15
N GLU A 357 -19.45 -25.13 12.43
CA GLU A 357 -18.59 -24.58 13.47
C GLU A 357 -17.10 -24.77 13.12
N SER A 358 -16.46 -23.78 12.54
CA SER A 358 -15.16 -23.93 11.90
C SER A 358 -14.14 -22.86 12.23
N ILE A 359 -14.40 -22.00 13.26
CA ILE A 359 -13.43 -20.95 13.63
C ILE A 359 -12.15 -21.61 14.16
N ARG A 360 -11.04 -21.39 13.44
CA ARG A 360 -9.69 -21.74 13.86
C ARG A 360 -9.07 -20.53 14.54
N ALA A 361 -8.65 -20.73 15.78
CA ALA A 361 -8.18 -19.62 16.61
C ALA A 361 -6.79 -19.87 17.19
N ASP A 362 -6.15 -18.80 17.63
CA ASP A 362 -4.91 -18.86 18.40
C ASP A 362 -5.01 -19.87 19.53
N PRO A 363 -4.14 -20.89 19.60
CA PRO A 363 -4.10 -21.83 20.68
C PRO A 363 -3.94 -21.25 22.08
N SER A 364 -3.44 -20.03 22.19
CA SER A 364 -3.23 -19.34 23.47
C SER A 364 -4.55 -19.08 24.20
N ILE A 365 -5.66 -18.80 23.49
CA ILE A 365 -6.97 -18.51 24.10
C ILE A 365 -7.58 -19.68 24.88
N PHE A 366 -7.13 -20.91 24.59
CA PHE A 366 -7.57 -22.11 25.29
C PHE A 366 -6.88 -22.30 26.64
N LYS A 367 -5.76 -21.60 26.86
CA LYS A 367 -4.98 -21.65 28.10
C LYS A 367 -5.03 -20.33 28.88
N GLN A 368 -5.16 -19.22 28.16
CA GLN A 368 -5.14 -17.87 28.70
C GLN A 368 -6.44 -17.57 29.45
N LYS A 369 -6.33 -17.14 30.69
CA LYS A 369 -7.47 -16.80 31.55
C LYS A 369 -7.66 -15.28 31.54
N VAL A 370 -8.92 -14.85 31.63
CA VAL A 370 -9.26 -13.43 31.75
C VAL A 370 -9.02 -12.96 33.19
N ILE A 371 -8.30 -11.87 33.33
CA ILE A 371 -8.15 -11.14 34.60
C ILE A 371 -9.02 -9.88 34.49
N GLU A 372 -10.20 -9.89 35.13
CA GLU A 372 -11.06 -8.71 35.22
C GLU A 372 -10.86 -8.04 36.58
N LYS A 373 -10.56 -6.71 36.59
CA LYS A 373 -10.41 -5.90 37.82
C LYS A 373 -9.48 -6.55 38.88
N HIS A 374 -8.38 -7.15 38.44
CA HIS A 374 -7.43 -7.90 39.29
C HIS A 374 -7.96 -9.22 39.89
N VAL A 375 -9.09 -9.75 39.39
CA VAL A 375 -9.61 -11.06 39.75
C VAL A 375 -9.40 -12.02 38.60
N ASP A 376 -8.63 -13.10 38.83
CA ASP A 376 -8.54 -14.24 37.92
C ASP A 376 -9.88 -14.98 37.90
N THR A 377 -10.61 -14.93 36.81
CA THR A 377 -11.89 -15.63 36.66
C THR A 377 -11.74 -17.16 36.58
N GLY A 378 -10.51 -17.65 36.42
CA GLY A 378 -10.18 -19.05 36.24
C GLY A 378 -10.65 -19.68 34.94
N THR A 379 -11.40 -18.95 34.09
CA THR A 379 -12.03 -19.46 32.87
C THR A 379 -11.22 -19.06 31.61
N PRO A 380 -10.88 -20.02 30.73
CA PRO A 380 -10.24 -19.72 29.48
C PRO A 380 -11.09 -18.80 28.56
N ILE A 381 -10.43 -17.95 27.79
CA ILE A 381 -11.10 -17.05 26.85
C ILE A 381 -11.98 -17.82 25.85
N ALA A 382 -11.48 -18.94 25.31
CA ALA A 382 -12.24 -19.79 24.40
C ALA A 382 -13.56 -20.28 25.00
N GLN A 383 -13.59 -20.57 26.30
CA GLN A 383 -14.82 -21.02 26.99
C GLN A 383 -15.82 -19.85 27.16
N LEU A 384 -15.33 -18.64 27.42
CA LEU A 384 -16.17 -17.44 27.50
C LEU A 384 -16.79 -17.10 26.14
N LEU A 385 -16.02 -17.20 25.07
CA LEU A 385 -16.50 -17.00 23.69
C LEU A 385 -17.53 -18.07 23.31
N ALA A 386 -17.30 -19.35 23.66
CA ALA A 386 -18.24 -20.44 23.40
C ALA A 386 -19.57 -20.23 24.11
N THR A 387 -19.53 -19.79 25.37
CA THR A 387 -20.74 -19.46 26.14
C THR A 387 -21.55 -18.33 25.46
N ALA A 388 -20.90 -17.45 24.77
CA ALA A 388 -21.54 -16.37 23.99
C ALA A 388 -21.91 -16.77 22.54
N GLY A 389 -21.73 -18.06 22.18
CA GLY A 389 -22.12 -18.62 20.89
C GLY A 389 -21.03 -18.47 19.80
N MET A 390 -19.77 -18.28 20.19
CA MET A 390 -18.62 -18.27 19.30
C MET A 390 -17.70 -19.45 19.67
N GLU A 391 -17.97 -20.61 19.10
CA GLU A 391 -17.14 -21.79 19.29
C GLU A 391 -15.88 -21.72 18.43
N CYS A 392 -14.73 -21.90 19.08
CA CYS A 392 -13.43 -21.90 18.45
C CYS A 392 -12.75 -23.26 18.62
N ARG A 393 -11.93 -23.65 17.66
CA ARG A 393 -11.04 -24.80 17.73
C ARG A 393 -9.58 -24.33 17.62
N PRO A 394 -8.64 -24.95 18.33
CA PRO A 394 -7.25 -24.53 18.26
C PRO A 394 -6.69 -24.76 16.86
N ALA A 395 -5.98 -23.76 16.35
CA ALA A 395 -5.16 -23.86 15.14
C ALA A 395 -3.80 -24.51 15.48
N THR A 396 -2.99 -24.77 14.46
CA THR A 396 -1.59 -25.21 14.63
C THR A 396 -0.74 -24.01 15.04
N ASN A 397 0.08 -24.18 16.09
CA ASN A 397 0.88 -23.10 16.67
C ASN A 397 2.30 -22.97 16.09
N ASP A 398 2.61 -23.72 15.05
CA ASP A 398 3.91 -23.62 14.39
C ASP A 398 3.89 -22.45 13.37
N ILE A 399 4.57 -21.37 13.75
CA ILE A 399 4.62 -20.13 12.96
C ILE A 399 5.22 -20.41 11.57
N ILE A 400 6.32 -21.15 11.50
CA ILE A 400 7.01 -21.42 10.24
C ILE A 400 6.16 -22.26 9.30
N THR A 401 5.56 -23.33 9.80
CA THR A 401 4.62 -24.16 9.03
C THR A 401 3.41 -23.37 8.56
N GLY A 402 2.86 -22.51 9.43
CA GLY A 402 1.75 -21.63 9.08
C GLY A 402 2.10 -20.63 7.99
N VAL A 403 3.27 -19.99 8.10
CA VAL A 403 3.79 -19.05 7.09
C VAL A 403 4.02 -19.78 5.76
N ALA A 404 4.67 -20.94 5.78
CA ALA A 404 4.93 -21.74 4.57
C ALA A 404 3.63 -22.12 3.86
N LYS A 405 2.59 -22.47 4.61
CA LYS A 405 1.28 -22.82 4.06
C LYS A 405 0.60 -21.63 3.36
N VAL A 406 0.59 -20.46 4.01
CA VAL A 406 0.04 -19.24 3.38
C VAL A 406 0.82 -18.91 2.11
N ALA A 407 2.14 -18.97 2.15
CA ALA A 407 2.99 -18.74 0.98
C ALA A 407 2.66 -19.73 -0.16
N ALA A 408 2.47 -21.01 0.15
CA ALA A 408 2.09 -22.00 -0.84
C ALA A 408 0.72 -21.75 -1.49
N TYR A 409 -0.23 -21.19 -0.75
CA TYR A 409 -1.55 -20.81 -1.27
C TYR A 409 -1.53 -19.50 -2.08
N LEU A 410 -0.58 -18.61 -1.79
CA LEU A 410 -0.37 -17.39 -2.57
C LEU A 410 0.40 -17.66 -3.87
N ALA A 411 1.27 -18.67 -3.89
CA ALA A 411 2.04 -19.04 -5.06
C ALA A 411 1.13 -19.54 -6.20
N GLU A 412 1.50 -19.21 -7.43
CA GLU A 412 0.78 -19.64 -8.63
C GLU A 412 0.89 -21.17 -8.82
N GLN A 413 -0.24 -21.82 -8.93
CA GLN A 413 -0.36 -23.25 -9.18
C GLN A 413 -0.62 -23.50 -10.68
N PRO A 414 0.20 -24.33 -11.36
CA PRO A 414 0.08 -24.54 -12.80
C PRO A 414 -1.26 -25.11 -13.25
N THR A 415 -1.91 -25.86 -12.37
CA THR A 415 -3.16 -26.58 -12.65
C THR A 415 -4.43 -25.78 -12.30
N HIS A 416 -4.29 -24.60 -11.72
CA HIS A 416 -5.41 -23.77 -11.28
C HIS A 416 -5.63 -22.60 -12.22
N GLU A 417 -6.88 -22.23 -12.37
CA GLU A 417 -7.33 -21.09 -13.16
C GLU A 417 -7.76 -19.94 -12.25
N HIS A 418 -7.36 -18.74 -12.62
CA HIS A 418 -7.76 -17.53 -11.91
C HIS A 418 -9.27 -17.31 -11.98
N ILE A 419 -9.90 -17.03 -10.86
CA ILE A 419 -11.36 -16.96 -10.69
C ILE A 419 -12.03 -16.02 -11.71
N VAL A 420 -11.41 -14.90 -12.03
CA VAL A 420 -11.97 -13.87 -12.92
C VAL A 420 -11.49 -14.03 -14.35
N THR A 421 -10.18 -14.25 -14.55
CA THR A 421 -9.59 -14.25 -15.90
C THR A 421 -9.65 -15.60 -16.60
N GLY A 422 -9.86 -16.70 -15.85
CA GLY A 422 -9.79 -18.07 -16.34
C GLY A 422 -8.42 -18.51 -16.83
N LYS A 423 -7.37 -17.75 -16.54
CA LYS A 423 -6.00 -18.06 -16.98
C LYS A 423 -5.25 -18.87 -15.94
N SER A 424 -4.43 -19.80 -16.41
CA SER A 424 -3.42 -20.52 -15.59
C SER A 424 -2.03 -19.99 -15.93
N PRO A 425 -1.10 -20.01 -14.97
CA PRO A 425 -1.23 -20.45 -13.58
C PRO A 425 -1.97 -19.41 -12.73
N ALA A 426 -2.49 -19.84 -11.56
CA ALA A 426 -3.19 -18.93 -10.64
C ALA A 426 -3.01 -19.33 -9.17
N PRO A 427 -3.12 -18.39 -8.21
CA PRO A 427 -3.06 -18.68 -6.79
C PRO A 427 -4.33 -19.40 -6.30
N LEU A 428 -4.24 -19.93 -5.09
CA LEU A 428 -5.36 -20.55 -4.36
C LEU A 428 -5.98 -19.65 -3.31
N LEU A 429 -5.30 -18.59 -2.89
CA LEU A 429 -5.75 -17.66 -1.86
C LEU A 429 -6.08 -16.30 -2.45
N TYR A 430 -7.31 -15.88 -2.20
CA TYR A 430 -7.86 -14.60 -2.67
C TYR A 430 -8.47 -13.81 -1.51
N PHE A 431 -8.38 -12.49 -1.57
CA PHE A 431 -8.97 -11.56 -0.62
C PHE A 431 -9.89 -10.58 -1.33
N VAL A 432 -10.95 -10.16 -0.67
CA VAL A 432 -11.77 -9.07 -1.19
C VAL A 432 -11.06 -7.74 -0.94
N ASP A 433 -11.09 -6.87 -1.93
CA ASP A 433 -10.33 -5.62 -1.99
C ASP A 433 -10.75 -4.55 -0.98
N ASP A 434 -11.83 -4.78 -0.23
CA ASP A 434 -12.30 -3.90 0.84
C ASP A 434 -11.87 -4.34 2.26
N LEU A 435 -11.05 -5.38 2.36
CA LEU A 435 -10.39 -5.81 3.60
C LEU A 435 -8.97 -5.20 3.67
N ASP A 436 -8.91 -3.86 3.71
CA ASP A 436 -7.67 -3.10 3.63
C ASP A 436 -6.62 -3.52 4.66
N PHE A 437 -7.05 -3.91 5.87
CA PHE A 437 -6.16 -4.35 6.93
C PHE A 437 -5.35 -5.61 6.57
N ILE A 438 -5.89 -6.51 5.73
CA ILE A 438 -5.16 -7.68 5.24
C ILE A 438 -4.05 -7.23 4.28
N THR A 439 -4.41 -6.35 3.33
CA THR A 439 -3.46 -5.84 2.35
C THR A 439 -2.37 -5.01 3.03
N ASP A 440 -2.72 -4.26 4.08
CA ASP A 440 -1.78 -3.48 4.87
C ASP A 440 -0.76 -4.36 5.58
N GLU A 441 -1.20 -5.45 6.22
CA GLU A 441 -0.29 -6.33 6.92
C GLU A 441 0.54 -7.19 5.96
N ILE A 442 -0.07 -7.83 4.96
CA ILE A 442 0.65 -8.75 4.06
C ILE A 442 1.80 -8.06 3.31
N THR A 443 1.60 -6.80 2.94
CA THR A 443 2.64 -5.99 2.26
C THR A 443 3.70 -5.42 3.20
N ASN A 444 3.51 -5.53 4.51
CA ASN A 444 4.41 -5.04 5.54
C ASN A 444 4.88 -6.16 6.50
N TYR A 445 4.63 -7.41 6.17
CA TYR A 445 5.02 -8.55 6.99
C TYR A 445 6.40 -9.06 6.57
N TYR A 446 7.41 -8.76 7.40
CA TYR A 446 8.82 -9.01 7.10
C TYR A 446 9.39 -10.09 8.01
N TRP A 447 10.42 -10.78 7.50
CA TRP A 447 11.30 -11.56 8.35
C TRP A 447 12.06 -10.64 9.29
N ASP A 448 12.15 -11.03 10.58
CA ASP A 448 12.90 -10.29 11.57
C ASP A 448 14.41 -10.32 11.25
N ARG A 449 15.15 -9.36 11.82
CA ARG A 449 16.61 -9.23 11.56
C ARG A 449 17.38 -9.16 12.87
N THR A 450 18.57 -9.76 12.88
CA THR A 450 19.55 -9.58 13.95
C THR A 450 20.01 -8.13 14.01
N SER A 451 20.65 -7.76 15.10
CA SER A 451 21.31 -6.44 15.22
C SER A 451 22.40 -6.21 14.15
N THR A 452 22.89 -7.26 13.52
CA THR A 452 23.87 -7.24 12.41
C THR A 452 23.20 -7.15 11.04
N GLY A 453 21.85 -7.21 10.97
CA GLY A 453 21.08 -7.08 9.73
C GLY A 453 20.80 -8.38 9.00
N GLU A 454 21.20 -9.53 9.52
CA GLU A 454 20.89 -10.85 8.95
C GLU A 454 19.44 -11.24 9.27
N HIS A 455 18.75 -11.88 8.30
CA HIS A 455 17.40 -12.38 8.51
C HIS A 455 17.37 -13.52 9.53
N ILE A 456 16.37 -13.47 10.40
CA ILE A 456 16.04 -14.55 11.31
C ILE A 456 14.86 -15.30 10.68
N ASP A 457 14.84 -16.65 10.82
CA ASP A 457 13.71 -17.49 10.37
C ASP A 457 12.48 -17.32 11.28
N ARG A 458 12.12 -16.07 11.55
CA ARG A 458 10.94 -15.67 12.30
C ARG A 458 10.42 -14.35 11.75
N PRO A 459 9.12 -14.24 11.43
CA PRO A 459 8.52 -12.94 11.10
C PRO A 459 8.56 -11.96 12.28
N ILE A 460 8.48 -10.67 11.96
CA ILE A 460 8.31 -9.64 12.99
C ILE A 460 6.99 -9.86 13.75
N ASP A 461 7.04 -9.73 15.08
CA ASP A 461 5.91 -9.83 15.99
C ASP A 461 5.30 -8.42 16.19
N ARG A 462 4.78 -7.84 15.12
CA ARG A 462 4.20 -6.50 15.12
C ARG A 462 3.30 -6.30 13.89
N ASP A 463 2.08 -5.80 14.15
CA ASP A 463 1.06 -5.54 13.13
C ASP A 463 0.88 -6.77 12.20
N ASP A 464 0.67 -7.96 12.82
CA ASP A 464 0.62 -9.27 12.16
C ASP A 464 -0.68 -10.05 12.44
N HIS A 465 -1.65 -9.40 13.10
CA HIS A 465 -2.88 -10.04 13.56
C HIS A 465 -3.76 -10.58 12.42
N ALA A 466 -3.81 -9.89 11.27
CA ALA A 466 -4.53 -10.39 10.11
C ALA A 466 -3.78 -11.56 9.47
N MET A 467 -2.44 -11.51 9.44
CA MET A 467 -1.63 -12.62 8.94
C MET A 467 -1.72 -13.85 9.84
N ASP A 468 -1.82 -13.65 11.15
CA ASP A 468 -2.07 -14.73 12.11
C ASP A 468 -3.45 -15.34 11.89
N ALA A 469 -4.48 -14.52 11.74
CA ALA A 469 -5.83 -15.03 11.43
C ALA A 469 -5.87 -15.81 10.10
N VAL A 470 -5.13 -15.39 9.05
CA VAL A 470 -4.99 -16.14 7.79
C VAL A 470 -4.27 -17.48 8.02
N LYS A 471 -3.18 -17.50 8.79
CA LYS A 471 -2.45 -18.73 9.15
C LYS A 471 -3.38 -19.72 9.88
N TYR A 472 -4.16 -19.22 10.86
CA TYR A 472 -5.11 -20.05 11.58
C TYR A 472 -6.22 -20.57 10.67
N MET A 473 -6.77 -19.73 9.81
CA MET A 473 -7.76 -20.11 8.81
C MET A 473 -7.29 -21.27 7.94
N LEU A 474 -6.07 -21.21 7.43
CA LEU A 474 -5.52 -22.25 6.54
C LEU A 474 -4.96 -23.49 7.28
N SER A 475 -4.85 -23.46 8.62
CA SER A 475 -4.10 -24.48 9.39
C SER A 475 -4.52 -25.93 9.11
N HIS A 476 -5.78 -26.16 8.75
CA HIS A 476 -6.35 -27.51 8.50
C HIS A 476 -6.72 -27.74 7.03
N GLN A 477 -6.37 -26.83 6.14
CA GLN A 477 -6.54 -27.05 4.71
C GLN A 477 -5.45 -28.01 4.21
N PRO A 478 -5.70 -28.82 3.15
CA PRO A 478 -4.67 -29.64 2.53
C PRO A 478 -3.53 -28.79 1.97
N GLU A 479 -2.38 -29.41 1.72
CA GLU A 479 -1.34 -28.73 0.94
C GLU A 479 -1.79 -28.56 -0.52
N PRO A 480 -1.41 -27.46 -1.22
CA PRO A 480 -1.81 -27.25 -2.61
C PRO A 480 -1.59 -28.44 -3.55
N ALA A 481 -0.49 -29.18 -3.34
CA ALA A 481 -0.14 -30.35 -4.14
C ALA A 481 -1.08 -31.57 -3.88
N GLU A 482 -1.82 -31.57 -2.77
CA GLU A 482 -2.75 -32.63 -2.38
C GLU A 482 -4.18 -32.35 -2.83
N ILE A 483 -4.45 -31.15 -3.39
CA ILE A 483 -5.78 -30.76 -3.84
C ILE A 483 -6.13 -31.49 -5.14
N GLU A 484 -7.07 -32.42 -5.07
CA GLU A 484 -7.62 -33.08 -6.24
C GLU A 484 -8.55 -32.12 -6.99
N ILE A 485 -8.17 -31.77 -8.22
CA ILE A 485 -9.02 -30.95 -9.10
C ILE A 485 -10.22 -31.81 -9.50
N PRO A 486 -11.46 -31.37 -9.27
CA PRO A 486 -12.63 -32.08 -9.69
C PRO A 486 -12.54 -32.31 -11.22
N ARG A 487 -12.48 -33.56 -11.63
CA ARG A 487 -12.76 -33.90 -13.04
C ARG A 487 -14.14 -33.28 -13.33
N SER A 488 -14.23 -32.43 -14.35
CA SER A 488 -15.49 -31.74 -14.69
C SER A 488 -16.63 -32.71 -14.46
N LYS A 489 -17.55 -32.35 -13.59
CA LYS A 489 -18.79 -33.14 -13.50
C LYS A 489 -19.38 -33.04 -14.91
N GLN A 490 -19.08 -34.01 -15.75
CA GLN A 490 -19.95 -34.28 -16.86
C GLN A 490 -21.28 -34.47 -16.15
N VAL A 491 -22.09 -33.40 -16.17
CA VAL A 491 -23.51 -33.52 -15.87
C VAL A 491 -23.92 -34.72 -16.69
N PRO A 492 -24.33 -35.84 -16.05
CA PRO A 492 -24.90 -36.89 -16.86
C PRO A 492 -25.90 -36.13 -17.73
N LYS A 493 -25.72 -36.15 -19.04
CA LYS A 493 -26.75 -35.72 -19.95
C LYS A 493 -27.90 -36.69 -19.73
N TYR A 494 -28.64 -36.48 -18.64
CA TYR A 494 -30.03 -36.83 -18.67
C TYR A 494 -30.62 -35.85 -19.66
N MET A 495 -30.43 -36.18 -20.98
CA MET A 495 -31.22 -35.68 -22.02
C MET A 495 -32.63 -36.25 -21.70
N PHE A 496 -33.42 -35.41 -21.03
CA PHE A 496 -34.87 -35.57 -21.15
C PHE A 496 -35.20 -35.22 -22.62
N TRP A 497 -35.12 -36.20 -23.49
CA TRP A 497 -35.78 -36.13 -24.79
C TRP A 497 -37.27 -36.18 -24.48
N TYR A 498 -37.89 -34.99 -24.53
CA TYR A 498 -39.33 -34.95 -24.70
C TYR A 498 -39.55 -35.34 -26.19
N GLU A 499 -39.84 -36.60 -26.44
CA GLU A 499 -40.52 -36.98 -27.69
C GLU A 499 -41.94 -36.42 -27.56
N MET A 500 -42.25 -35.45 -28.38
CA MET A 500 -43.63 -35.09 -28.69
C MET A 500 -44.16 -36.21 -29.61
N ASP A 501 -45.17 -36.93 -29.13
CA ASP A 501 -45.97 -37.74 -30.02
C ASP A 501 -46.76 -36.84 -30.96
N ASP A 502 -47.18 -37.38 -32.12
CA ASP A 502 -47.89 -36.67 -33.20
C ASP A 502 -49.15 -35.92 -32.75
N ASP A 503 -49.55 -36.07 -31.49
CA ASP A 503 -50.75 -35.42 -30.90
C ASP A 503 -50.40 -34.29 -29.91
N GLY A 504 -49.10 -33.89 -29.78
CA GLY A 504 -48.65 -32.77 -28.94
C GLY A 504 -48.77 -32.98 -27.45
N ARG A 505 -48.79 -34.22 -26.94
CA ARG A 505 -48.85 -34.54 -25.50
C ARG A 505 -47.54 -35.06 -25.00
N ASN A 506 -47.09 -34.56 -23.81
CA ASN A 506 -45.88 -34.97 -23.09
C ASN A 506 -46.03 -36.38 -22.52
N SER A 507 -45.36 -37.40 -23.07
CA SER A 507 -45.23 -38.71 -22.41
C SER A 507 -43.90 -38.89 -21.71
N ARG A 508 -43.89 -39.21 -20.41
CA ARG A 508 -42.70 -39.58 -19.64
C ARG A 508 -42.41 -41.07 -19.87
N ARG A 509 -41.33 -41.38 -20.60
CA ARG A 509 -40.73 -42.74 -20.53
C ARG A 509 -39.36 -42.64 -19.89
N ALA A 510 -39.21 -43.22 -18.67
CA ALA A 510 -37.93 -43.51 -18.10
C ALA A 510 -37.42 -44.81 -18.72
N ARG A 511 -36.23 -44.79 -19.34
CA ARG A 511 -35.44 -46.01 -19.61
C ARG A 511 -34.24 -45.97 -18.69
N PHE A 512 -34.10 -47.06 -17.91
CA PHE A 512 -32.95 -47.39 -17.05
C PHE A 512 -31.71 -47.70 -17.89
#